data_2f95227a24ba081d3559f7fdaf8284cf
#
_entry.id   2f95227a24ba081d3559f7fdaf8284cf
#
_cell.length_a   1.000
_cell.length_b   1.000
_cell.length_c   1.000
_cell.angle_alpha   90.00
_cell.angle_beta   90.00
_cell.angle_gamma   90.00
#
_symmetry.space_group_name_H-M   'P 1'
#
loop_
_entity.id
_entity.type
_entity.pdbx_description
1 polymer ?
#
loop_
_entity_poly.entity_id
_entity_poly.type
_entity_poly.pdbx_seq_one_letter_code
_entity_poly.pdbx_strand_id
1 'polypeptide(L)'
;MMHEAPRSVLYVAIKDGEIVGTVSLNGLPRRMSHRAELGITVLMSEWGKGLGSRLMETVIDFAEKSGIEIIELAVRSDNERAIRLYKKHGFESIGVYKSYFKIDEKYIDFNLMNLNLK
;
A
#
# COMPACT_ATOMS: atom_id res chain seq x y z
N MET A 1 20.44 1.68 25.03
CA MET A 1 19.16 1.57 24.31
C MET A 1 19.40 1.59 22.82
N MET A 2 18.91 0.60 22.12
CA MET A 2 19.04 0.55 20.66
C MET A 2 17.91 1.32 20.01
N HIS A 3 18.28 2.13 19.03
CA HIS A 3 17.28 2.79 18.20
C HIS A 3 17.11 1.97 16.93
N GLU A 4 15.90 1.51 16.71
CA GLU A 4 15.58 0.85 15.46
C GLU A 4 15.30 1.92 14.40
N ALA A 5 15.62 1.60 13.15
CA ALA A 5 15.26 2.48 12.05
C ALA A 5 13.74 2.66 12.01
N PRO A 6 13.25 3.84 11.62
CA PRO A 6 11.82 4.02 11.47
C PRO A 6 11.26 2.99 10.50
N ARG A 7 10.14 2.36 10.88
CA ARG A 7 9.49 1.33 10.08
C ARG A 7 8.09 1.75 9.65
N SER A 8 7.71 2.97 10.00
CA SER A 8 6.42 3.54 9.62
C SER A 8 6.64 4.91 9.04
N VAL A 9 5.93 5.23 7.97
CA VAL A 9 6.04 6.52 7.30
C VAL A 9 4.72 6.88 6.65
N LEU A 10 4.47 8.18 6.55
CA LEU A 10 3.36 8.72 5.78
C LEU A 10 3.94 9.80 4.85
N TYR A 11 3.76 9.61 3.55
CA TYR A 11 4.08 10.63 2.56
C TYR A 11 2.78 11.24 2.04
N VAL A 12 2.79 12.55 1.85
CA VAL A 12 1.64 13.25 1.29
C VAL A 12 2.08 13.95 0.00
N ALA A 13 1.19 13.96 -0.99
CA ALA A 13 1.38 14.73 -2.21
C ALA A 13 0.52 15.97 -2.12
N ILE A 14 1.14 17.13 -2.34
CA ILE A 14 0.45 18.42 -2.23
C ILE A 14 0.46 19.10 -3.60
N LYS A 15 -0.70 19.61 -4.00
CA LYS A 15 -0.87 20.37 -5.23
C LYS A 15 -1.71 21.58 -4.92
N ASP A 16 -1.19 22.77 -5.26
CA ASP A 16 -1.89 24.05 -5.01
C ASP A 16 -2.35 24.20 -3.56
N GLY A 17 -1.51 23.77 -2.61
CA GLY A 17 -1.80 23.88 -1.19
C GLY A 17 -2.73 22.81 -0.64
N GLU A 18 -3.18 21.87 -1.45
CA GLU A 18 -4.09 20.81 -1.02
C GLU A 18 -3.43 19.43 -1.10
N ILE A 19 -3.81 18.54 -0.16
CA ILE A 19 -3.35 17.17 -0.20
C ILE A 19 -4.15 16.43 -1.26
N VAL A 20 -3.47 15.92 -2.28
CA VAL A 20 -4.10 15.20 -3.39
C VAL A 20 -3.80 13.70 -3.38
N GLY A 21 -2.91 13.27 -2.51
CA GLY A 21 -2.61 11.86 -2.36
C GLY A 21 -1.82 11.57 -1.12
N THR A 22 -1.93 10.36 -0.62
CA THR A 22 -1.15 9.88 0.53
C THR A 22 -0.72 8.46 0.30
N VAL A 23 0.43 8.10 0.86
CA VAL A 23 0.84 6.71 0.94
C VAL A 23 1.47 6.48 2.30
N SER A 24 1.09 5.40 2.95
CA SER A 24 1.61 5.04 4.25
C SER A 24 2.17 3.64 4.25
N LEU A 25 3.15 3.42 5.12
CA LEU A 25 3.71 2.12 5.36
C LEU A 25 3.85 1.96 6.85
N ASN A 26 3.32 0.86 7.39
CA ASN A 26 3.36 0.59 8.82
C ASN A 26 3.98 -0.78 9.06
N GLY A 27 5.14 -0.78 9.72
CA GLY A 27 5.81 -2.01 10.08
C GLY A 27 4.98 -2.82 11.07
N LEU A 28 4.95 -4.13 10.87
CA LEU A 28 4.20 -5.02 11.74
C LEU A 28 5.05 -5.46 12.93
N PRO A 29 4.41 -5.81 14.07
CA PRO A 29 5.16 -6.09 15.28
C PRO A 29 5.69 -7.52 15.38
N ARG A 30 6.69 -7.70 16.24
CA ARG A 30 7.18 -9.00 16.70
C ARG A 30 7.65 -9.89 15.56
N ARG A 31 7.08 -11.09 15.43
CA ARG A 31 7.51 -12.08 14.43
C ARG A 31 7.18 -11.67 13.00
N MET A 32 6.30 -10.69 12.84
CA MET A 32 5.97 -10.13 11.54
C MET A 32 6.75 -8.85 11.26
N SER A 33 7.80 -8.57 12.02
CA SER A 33 8.55 -7.32 11.92
C SER A 33 9.30 -7.15 10.59
N HIS A 34 9.46 -8.23 9.81
CA HIS A 34 10.01 -8.15 8.46
C HIS A 34 8.98 -7.67 7.44
N ARG A 35 7.75 -7.48 7.85
CA ARG A 35 6.63 -7.11 6.98
C ARG A 35 6.12 -5.71 7.32
N ALA A 36 5.49 -5.08 6.35
CA ALA A 36 4.82 -3.80 6.57
C ALA A 36 3.55 -3.74 5.73
N GLU A 37 2.56 -3.02 6.24
CA GLU A 37 1.27 -2.86 5.58
C GLU A 37 1.23 -1.52 4.85
N LEU A 38 0.76 -1.55 3.61
CA LEU A 38 0.67 -0.39 2.73
C LEU A 38 -0.75 0.16 2.69
N GLY A 39 -0.86 1.49 2.77
CA GLY A 39 -2.10 2.19 2.45
C GLY A 39 -1.80 3.30 1.45
N ILE A 40 -2.67 3.48 0.46
CA ILE A 40 -2.50 4.54 -0.54
C ILE A 40 -3.86 5.11 -0.91
N THR A 41 -3.91 6.43 -1.06
CA THR A 41 -5.10 7.15 -1.49
C THR A 41 -4.70 8.24 -2.48
N VAL A 42 -5.41 8.33 -3.59
CA VAL A 42 -5.19 9.38 -4.59
C VAL A 42 -6.55 9.94 -4.98
N LEU A 43 -6.69 11.28 -4.95
CA LEU A 43 -7.93 11.92 -5.36
C LEU A 43 -8.25 11.55 -6.81
N MET A 44 -9.54 11.35 -7.09
CA MET A 44 -10.00 10.96 -8.41
C MET A 44 -9.53 11.94 -9.48
N SER A 45 -9.51 13.25 -9.17
CA SER A 45 -9.06 14.28 -10.09
C SER A 45 -7.59 14.11 -10.53
N GLU A 46 -6.80 13.37 -9.76
CA GLU A 46 -5.39 13.15 -10.08
C GLU A 46 -5.13 11.78 -10.72
N TRP A 47 -6.17 11.00 -10.97
CA TRP A 47 -6.03 9.70 -11.62
C TRP A 47 -5.50 9.85 -13.05
N GLY A 48 -4.69 8.87 -13.47
CA GLY A 48 -4.14 8.86 -14.81
C GLY A 48 -2.97 9.81 -15.05
N LYS A 49 -2.48 10.46 -13.98
CA LYS A 49 -1.39 11.44 -14.10
C LYS A 49 -0.05 10.93 -13.52
N GLY A 50 -0.01 9.66 -13.14
CA GLY A 50 1.21 9.05 -12.62
C GLY A 50 1.48 9.28 -11.13
N LEU A 51 0.60 9.97 -10.41
CA LEU A 51 0.82 10.24 -9.00
C LEU A 51 0.88 8.96 -8.17
N GLY A 52 -0.03 8.02 -8.43
CA GLY A 52 -0.01 6.73 -7.72
C GLY A 52 1.31 6.00 -7.86
N SER A 53 1.87 5.96 -9.07
CA SER A 53 3.16 5.31 -9.31
C SER A 53 4.28 6.02 -8.56
N ARG A 54 4.28 7.36 -8.51
CA ARG A 54 5.30 8.11 -7.79
C ARG A 54 5.24 7.85 -6.30
N LEU A 55 4.02 7.77 -5.74
CA LEU A 55 3.85 7.44 -4.33
C LEU A 55 4.32 6.02 -4.03
N MET A 56 4.01 5.08 -4.92
CA MET A 56 4.46 3.70 -4.78
C MET A 56 5.99 3.61 -4.79
N GLU A 57 6.63 4.26 -5.75
CA GLU A 57 8.10 4.27 -5.84
C GLU A 57 8.74 4.84 -4.58
N THR A 58 8.15 5.91 -4.06
CA THR A 58 8.67 6.57 -2.85
C THR A 58 8.61 5.65 -1.64
N VAL A 59 7.47 5.00 -1.44
CA VAL A 59 7.29 4.15 -0.26
C VAL A 59 8.07 2.84 -0.38
N ILE A 60 8.22 2.30 -1.58
CA ILE A 60 9.03 1.11 -1.80
C ILE A 60 10.50 1.40 -1.51
N ASP A 61 10.99 2.56 -1.95
CA ASP A 61 12.36 2.98 -1.64
C ASP A 61 12.58 3.09 -0.13
N PHE A 62 11.63 3.68 0.57
CA PHE A 62 11.69 3.75 2.03
C PHE A 62 11.74 2.35 2.65
N ALA A 63 10.91 1.44 2.17
CA ALA A 63 10.84 0.07 2.69
C ALA A 63 12.19 -0.65 2.51
N GLU A 64 12.78 -0.52 1.33
CA GLU A 64 14.09 -1.14 1.06
C GLU A 64 15.17 -0.60 1.99
N LYS A 65 15.20 0.71 2.17
CA LYS A 65 16.20 1.36 3.05
C LYS A 65 15.97 1.06 4.52
N SER A 66 14.75 0.71 4.89
CA SER A 66 14.40 0.38 6.28
C SER A 66 14.55 -1.10 6.60
N GLY A 67 14.97 -1.92 5.64
CA GLY A 67 15.15 -3.34 5.85
C GLY A 67 13.86 -4.15 5.87
N ILE A 68 12.76 -3.59 5.37
CA ILE A 68 11.50 -4.31 5.25
C ILE A 68 11.62 -5.30 4.10
N GLU A 69 11.22 -6.54 4.34
CA GLU A 69 11.38 -7.61 3.36
C GLU A 69 10.12 -7.84 2.53
N ILE A 70 8.95 -7.60 3.10
CA ILE A 70 7.67 -7.85 2.42
C ILE A 70 6.72 -6.71 2.71
N ILE A 71 6.13 -6.15 1.65
CA ILE A 71 5.04 -5.18 1.77
C ILE A 71 3.74 -5.90 1.45
N GLU A 72 2.75 -5.74 2.31
CA GLU A 72 1.44 -6.38 2.10
C GLU A 72 0.33 -5.35 2.03
N LEU A 73 -0.74 -5.69 1.33
CA LEU A 73 -1.93 -4.86 1.26
C LEU A 73 -3.16 -5.73 1.01
N ALA A 74 -4.32 -5.15 1.31
CA ALA A 74 -5.61 -5.72 0.94
C ALA A 74 -6.32 -4.69 0.08
N VAL A 75 -6.89 -5.12 -1.05
CA VAL A 75 -7.58 -4.24 -1.98
C VAL A 75 -8.88 -4.89 -2.40
N ARG A 76 -9.94 -4.09 -2.55
CA ARG A 76 -11.24 -4.61 -3.02
C ARG A 76 -11.02 -5.34 -4.35
N SER A 77 -11.61 -6.53 -4.44
CA SER A 77 -11.43 -7.36 -5.63
C SER A 77 -12.00 -6.71 -6.90
N ASP A 78 -12.94 -5.79 -6.76
CA ASP A 78 -13.52 -5.06 -7.88
C ASP A 78 -12.75 -3.77 -8.24
N ASN A 79 -11.70 -3.44 -7.50
CA ASN A 79 -10.90 -2.25 -7.78
C ASN A 79 -9.78 -2.58 -8.77
N GLU A 80 -10.15 -2.78 -10.02
CA GLU A 80 -9.21 -3.18 -11.06
C GLU A 80 -8.07 -2.17 -11.25
N ARG A 81 -8.39 -0.89 -11.11
CA ARG A 81 -7.40 0.18 -11.28
C ARG A 81 -6.28 0.08 -10.25
N ALA A 82 -6.63 -0.08 -8.97
CA ALA A 82 -5.64 -0.21 -7.93
C ALA A 82 -4.84 -1.50 -8.08
N ILE A 83 -5.50 -2.60 -8.42
CA ILE A 83 -4.82 -3.88 -8.63
C ILE A 83 -3.79 -3.76 -9.76
N ARG A 84 -4.13 -3.08 -10.86
CA ARG A 84 -3.17 -2.86 -11.95
C ARG A 84 -1.97 -2.03 -11.48
N LEU A 85 -2.21 -1.01 -10.67
CA LEU A 85 -1.13 -0.20 -10.11
C LEU A 85 -0.17 -1.05 -9.28
N TYR A 86 -0.72 -1.88 -8.40
CA TYR A 86 0.10 -2.73 -7.55
C TYR A 86 0.89 -3.75 -8.37
N LYS A 87 0.25 -4.39 -9.34
CA LYS A 87 0.93 -5.35 -10.21
C LYS A 87 2.04 -4.70 -11.02
N LYS A 88 1.84 -3.47 -11.47
CA LYS A 88 2.86 -2.71 -12.19
C LYS A 88 4.14 -2.55 -11.35
N HIS A 89 3.99 -2.46 -10.04
CA HIS A 89 5.11 -2.29 -9.13
C HIS A 89 5.60 -3.61 -8.53
N GLY A 90 5.16 -4.74 -9.06
CA GLY A 90 5.70 -6.04 -8.69
C GLY A 90 4.91 -6.80 -7.64
N PHE A 91 3.78 -6.26 -7.19
CA PHE A 91 2.93 -6.98 -6.23
C PHE A 91 2.28 -8.18 -6.89
N GLU A 92 2.16 -9.25 -6.13
CA GLU A 92 1.51 -10.48 -6.58
C GLU A 92 0.30 -10.76 -5.70
N SER A 93 -0.77 -11.29 -6.33
CA SER A 93 -1.94 -11.72 -5.59
C SER A 93 -1.64 -13.03 -4.89
N ILE A 94 -1.89 -13.09 -3.58
CA ILE A 94 -1.62 -14.28 -2.77
C ILE A 94 -2.89 -14.95 -2.28
N GLY A 95 -4.05 -14.35 -2.49
CA GLY A 95 -5.31 -14.93 -2.10
C GLY A 95 -6.44 -13.93 -2.12
N VAL A 96 -7.64 -14.41 -1.86
CA VAL A 96 -8.85 -13.60 -1.78
C VAL A 96 -9.50 -13.84 -0.42
N TYR A 97 -9.75 -12.77 0.31
CA TYR A 97 -10.50 -12.85 1.56
C TYR A 97 -11.97 -12.63 1.21
N LYS A 98 -12.72 -13.71 1.17
CA LYS A 98 -14.15 -13.65 0.83
C LYS A 98 -14.94 -12.94 1.91
N SER A 99 -15.86 -12.08 1.48
CA SER A 99 -16.77 -11.39 2.39
C SER A 99 -16.05 -10.65 3.51
N TYR A 100 -14.95 -9.99 3.16
CA TYR A 100 -14.11 -9.29 4.12
C TYR A 100 -14.84 -8.13 4.79
N PHE A 101 -15.57 -7.35 3.97
CA PHE A 101 -16.44 -6.27 4.47
C PHE A 101 -17.89 -6.55 4.09
N LYS A 102 -18.81 -5.99 4.86
CA LYS A 102 -20.22 -5.98 4.54
C LYS A 102 -20.68 -4.53 4.52
N ILE A 103 -21.09 -4.04 3.35
CA ILE A 103 -21.50 -2.65 3.15
C ILE A 103 -22.86 -2.67 2.46
N ASP A 104 -23.88 -2.01 3.08
CA ASP A 104 -25.23 -1.93 2.53
C ASP A 104 -25.79 -3.30 2.14
N GLU A 105 -25.66 -4.28 3.04
CA GLU A 105 -26.12 -5.66 2.85
C GLU A 105 -25.38 -6.44 1.77
N LYS A 106 -24.30 -5.85 1.20
CA LYS A 106 -23.46 -6.54 0.23
C LYS A 106 -22.15 -6.96 0.83
N TYR A 107 -21.71 -8.15 0.53
CA TYR A 107 -20.41 -8.64 0.95
C TYR A 107 -19.37 -8.26 -0.09
N ILE A 108 -18.26 -7.76 0.38
CA ILE A 108 -17.16 -7.27 -0.46
C ILE A 108 -15.94 -8.14 -0.25
N ASP A 109 -15.43 -8.73 -1.32
CA ASP A 109 -14.21 -9.52 -1.30
C ASP A 109 -12.99 -8.61 -1.44
N PHE A 110 -11.90 -9.01 -0.81
CA PHE A 110 -10.63 -8.29 -0.94
C PHE A 110 -9.55 -9.24 -1.45
N ASN A 111 -8.73 -8.75 -2.36
CA ASN A 111 -7.51 -9.43 -2.77
C ASN A 111 -6.40 -9.09 -1.79
N LEU A 112 -5.64 -10.11 -1.41
CA LEU A 112 -4.44 -9.93 -0.60
C LEU A 112 -3.25 -9.97 -1.54
N MET A 113 -2.37 -8.97 -1.43
CA MET A 113 -1.23 -8.85 -2.35
C MET A 113 0.04 -8.58 -1.57
N ASN A 114 1.14 -9.12 -2.05
CA ASN A 114 2.45 -8.93 -1.45
C ASN A 114 3.48 -8.51 -2.48
N LEU A 115 4.41 -7.66 -2.04
CA LEU A 115 5.63 -7.37 -2.77
C LEU A 115 6.81 -7.89 -1.95
N ASN A 116 7.58 -8.79 -2.54
CA ASN A 116 8.77 -9.35 -1.89
C ASN A 116 9.99 -8.54 -2.32
N LEU A 117 10.65 -7.93 -1.33
CA LEU A 117 11.82 -7.08 -1.56
C LEU A 117 13.15 -7.81 -1.34
N LYS A 118 13.08 -9.08 -0.97
CA LYS A 118 14.31 -9.86 -0.78
C LYS A 118 15.04 -10.13 -2.07
#